data_63f9c3ba9c0645531dfe0607906ac289
#
_entry.id   63f9c3ba9c0645531dfe0607906ac289
#
_cell.length_a   1.000
_cell.length_b   1.000
_cell.length_c   1.000
_cell.angle_alpha   90.00
_cell.angle_beta   90.00
_cell.angle_gamma   90.00
#
_symmetry.space_group_name_H-M   'P 1'
#
loop_
_entity.id
_entity.type
_entity.pdbx_description
1 polymer ?
#
loop_
_entity_poly.entity_id
_entity_poly.type
_entity_poly.pdbx_seq_one_letter_code
_entity_poly.pdbx_strand_id
1 'polypeptide(L)' 'MKKTYSIMLDKKDAKKVKNLLKAMDAYFEVSPRSEFIKIYTCLDEEESDFVDSFLDTL' A
#
# COMPACT_ATOMS: atom_id res chain seq x y z
N MET A 1 -10.71 13.95 2.45
CA MET A 1 -10.10 13.64 3.76
C MET A 1 -9.37 12.30 3.68
N LYS A 2 -8.12 12.26 4.13
CA LYS A 2 -7.33 11.04 4.04
C LYS A 2 -7.55 10.15 5.26
N LYS A 3 -7.55 8.84 5.03
CA LYS A 3 -7.68 7.84 6.09
C LYS A 3 -6.45 6.95 6.08
N THR A 4 -6.14 6.35 7.22
CA THR A 4 -5.05 5.41 7.35
C THR A 4 -5.53 4.00 7.02
N TYR A 5 -4.81 3.33 6.12
CA TYR A 5 -5.07 1.94 5.75
C TYR A 5 -3.88 1.08 6.09
N SER A 6 -4.11 -0.18 6.39
CA SER A 6 -3.02 -1.13 6.56
C SER A 6 -3.20 -2.26 5.54
N ILE A 7 -2.11 -2.61 4.90
CA ILE A 7 -2.09 -3.62 3.83
C ILE A 7 -1.04 -4.66 4.17
N MET A 8 -1.43 -5.94 4.16
CA MET A 8 -0.52 -7.04 4.42
C MET A 8 -0.25 -7.78 3.13
N LEU A 9 1.03 -7.90 2.77
CA LEU A 9 1.45 -8.48 1.50
C LEU A 9 2.71 -9.31 1.71
N ASP A 10 2.97 -10.25 0.79
CA ASP A 10 4.27 -10.91 0.79
C ASP A 10 5.33 -9.91 0.30
N LYS A 11 6.60 -10.28 0.43
CA LYS A 11 7.70 -9.35 0.10
C LYS A 11 7.67 -8.92 -1.36
N LYS A 12 7.28 -9.80 -2.24
CA LYS A 12 7.26 -9.56 -3.68
C LYS A 12 6.20 -8.52 -4.03
N ASP A 13 4.99 -8.71 -3.52
CA ASP A 13 3.88 -7.79 -3.79
C ASP A 13 4.06 -6.47 -3.04
N ALA A 14 4.62 -6.51 -1.84
CA ALA A 14 4.89 -5.29 -1.07
C ALA A 14 5.81 -4.34 -1.82
N LYS A 15 6.81 -4.86 -2.52
CA LYS A 15 7.71 -4.03 -3.33
C LYS A 15 6.94 -3.29 -4.43
N LYS A 16 6.01 -3.98 -5.09
CA LYS A 16 5.18 -3.37 -6.13
C LYS A 16 4.29 -2.27 -5.57
N VAL A 17 3.67 -2.52 -4.42
CA VAL A 17 2.80 -1.53 -3.78
C VAL A 17 3.60 -0.32 -3.30
N LYS A 18 4.78 -0.53 -2.73
CA LYS A 18 5.64 0.59 -2.32
C LYS A 18 5.98 1.48 -3.51
N ASN A 19 6.32 0.88 -4.65
CA ASN A 19 6.63 1.65 -5.85
C ASN A 19 5.41 2.45 -6.33
N LEU A 20 4.23 1.86 -6.26
CA LEU A 20 3.00 2.54 -6.61
C LEU A 20 2.75 3.74 -5.70
N LEU A 21 2.89 3.55 -4.38
CA LEU A 21 2.65 4.63 -3.43
C LEU A 21 3.66 5.78 -3.61
N LYS A 22 4.91 5.45 -3.95
CA LYS A 22 5.90 6.48 -4.28
C LYS A 22 5.50 7.27 -5.52
N ALA A 23 5.01 6.59 -6.54
CA ALA A 23 4.57 7.24 -7.77
C ALA A 23 3.36 8.14 -7.55
N MET A 24 2.51 7.78 -6.59
CA MET A 24 1.34 8.57 -6.20
C MET A 24 1.69 9.72 -5.25
N ASP A 25 2.93 9.78 -4.80
CA ASP A 25 3.38 10.73 -3.79
C ASP A 25 2.57 10.61 -2.49
N ALA A 26 2.19 9.38 -2.16
CA ALA A 26 1.41 9.08 -0.96
C ALA A 26 2.33 8.79 0.22
N TYR A 27 1.90 9.19 1.42
CA TYR A 27 2.62 8.86 2.64
C TYR A 27 2.45 7.37 2.94
N PHE A 28 3.55 6.69 3.30
CA PHE A 28 3.44 5.31 3.74
C PHE A 28 4.60 4.95 4.67
N GLU A 29 4.34 3.95 5.51
CA GLU A 29 5.35 3.37 6.39
C GLU A 29 5.33 1.86 6.21
N VAL A 30 6.51 1.24 6.29
CA VAL A 30 6.66 -0.20 6.10
C VAL A 30 7.06 -0.85 7.42
N SER A 31 6.33 -1.90 7.81
CA SER A 31 6.62 -2.67 9.00
C SER A 31 6.86 -4.12 8.58
N PRO A 32 8.12 -4.55 8.41
CA PRO A 32 8.41 -5.92 8.01
C PRO A 32 8.12 -6.92 9.14
N ARG A 33 7.52 -8.04 8.77
CA ARG A 33 7.26 -9.15 9.66
C ARG A 33 7.99 -10.38 9.14
N SER A 34 7.98 -11.48 9.90
CA SER A 34 8.70 -12.69 9.51
C SER A 34 8.16 -13.34 8.25
N GLU A 35 6.84 -13.29 8.04
CA GLU A 35 6.19 -13.96 6.92
C GLU A 35 5.56 -13.01 5.90
N PHE A 36 5.42 -11.74 6.26
CA PHE A 36 4.77 -10.76 5.39
C PHE A 36 5.31 -9.37 5.67
N ILE A 37 4.94 -8.43 4.80
CA ILE A 37 5.24 -7.02 4.98
C ILE A 37 3.93 -6.29 5.22
N LYS A 38 3.88 -5.47 6.26
CA LYS A 38 2.71 -4.64 6.54
C LYS A 38 3.03 -3.21 6.16
N ILE A 39 2.16 -2.62 5.36
CA ILE A 39 2.32 -1.24 4.90
C ILE A 39 1.17 -0.40 5.44
N TYR A 40 1.52 0.71 6.10
CA TYR A 40 0.54 1.69 6.55
C TYR A 40 0.61 2.87 5.60
N THR A 41 -0.54 3.32 5.10
CA THR A 41 -0.57 4.43 4.18
C THR A 41 -1.78 5.31 4.44
N CYS A 42 -1.68 6.59 4.09
CA CYS A 42 -2.78 7.55 4.20
C CYS A 42 -3.25 7.90 2.81
N LEU A 43 -4.50 7.60 2.51
CA LEU A 43 -5.08 7.77 1.19
C LEU A 43 -6.45 8.43 1.30
N ASP A 44 -6.80 9.25 0.30
CA ASP A 44 -8.16 9.70 0.16
C ASP A 44 -8.99 8.63 -0.55
N GLU A 45 -10.26 8.90 -0.77
CA GLU A 45 -11.17 7.91 -1.34
C GLU A 45 -10.78 7.48 -2.76
N GLU A 46 -10.40 8.44 -3.59
CA GLU A 46 -9.97 8.13 -4.97
C GLU A 46 -8.68 7.34 -5.00
N GLU A 47 -7.72 7.74 -4.17
CA GLU A 47 -6.45 7.03 -4.08
C GLU A 47 -6.65 5.61 -3.56
N SER A 48 -7.53 5.45 -2.56
CA SER A 48 -7.85 4.15 -2.00
C SER A 48 -8.46 3.23 -3.06
N ASP A 49 -9.40 3.74 -3.86
CA ASP A 49 -10.01 2.97 -4.94
C ASP A 49 -8.97 2.53 -5.97
N PHE A 50 -8.05 3.42 -6.30
CA PHE A 50 -6.98 3.11 -7.24
C PHE A 50 -6.07 2.01 -6.71
N VAL A 51 -5.67 2.11 -5.45
CA VAL A 51 -4.82 1.09 -4.82
C VAL A 51 -5.54 -0.25 -4.73
N ASP A 52 -6.82 -0.24 -4.37
CA ASP A 52 -7.61 -1.47 -4.32
C ASP A 52 -7.66 -2.16 -5.69
N SER A 53 -7.85 -1.40 -6.75
CA SER A 53 -7.84 -1.95 -8.11
C SER A 53 -6.48 -2.54 -8.46
N PHE A 54 -5.41 -1.88 -8.03
CA PHE A 54 -4.06 -2.38 -8.26
C PHE A 54 -3.83 -3.70 -7.51
N LEU A 55 -4.30 -3.79 -6.27
CA LEU A 55 -4.15 -5.00 -5.45
C LEU A 55 -4.85 -6.20 -6.10
N ASP A 56 -5.97 -5.96 -6.77
CA ASP A 56 -6.71 -7.02 -7.46
C ASP A 56 -5.92 -7.60 -8.64
N THR A 57 -4.90 -6.90 -9.13
CA THR A 57 -4.08 -7.37 -10.26
C THR A 57 -2.83 -8.13 -9.82
N LEU A 58 -2.56 -8.21 -8.53
CA LEU A 58 -1.36 -8.88 -8.01
C LEU A 58 -1.44 -10.41 -8.02
#